data_ca1e59d5aa91c413f424833b8ce920c0
#
_entry.id   ca1e59d5aa91c413f424833b8ce920c0
#
_cell.length_a   1.000
_cell.length_b   1.000
_cell.length_c   1.000
_cell.angle_alpha   90.00
_cell.angle_beta   90.00
_cell.angle_gamma   90.00
#
_symmetry.space_group_name_H-M   'P 1'
#
loop_
_entity.id
_entity.type
_entity.pdbx_description
1 polymer ?
#
loop_
_entity_poly.entity_id
_entity_poly.type
_entity_poly.pdbx_seq_one_letter_code
_entity_poly.pdbx_strand_id
1 'polypeptide(L)'
;VLEDRPIANVTQGLQGAIPNLNITFDGGSPNATAQINVRGTTSLNGGSALILVDGVETNDISLLNPQDIASISVLKDASSAAVYGARAAFGVVLITTKKGTKGEKVRVNYNNNFSWSSPSRLPEGINSSKWIHAINQASVNSGGNGDFSTELVEAIDRYNSDPVNNPSVFIDQTGKYLSLIHISEPTRPI
;
A
#
# COMPACT_ATOMS: atom_id res chain seq x y z
N VAL A 1 -17.87 -12.39 -15.54
CA VAL A 1 -16.61 -11.65 -15.84
C VAL A 1 -15.49 -12.00 -14.86
N LEU A 2 -15.80 -12.39 -13.63
CA LEU A 2 -14.79 -12.78 -12.63
C LEU A 2 -14.51 -14.29 -12.61
N GLU A 3 -15.47 -15.11 -13.09
CA GLU A 3 -15.41 -16.58 -13.01
C GLU A 3 -14.28 -17.21 -13.85
N ASP A 4 -13.89 -16.55 -14.95
CA ASP A 4 -12.88 -17.08 -15.88
C ASP A 4 -11.48 -16.49 -15.72
N ARG A 5 -11.29 -15.61 -14.73
CA ARG A 5 -9.99 -15.01 -14.47
C ARG A 5 -9.25 -15.75 -13.36
N PRO A 6 -7.98 -16.12 -13.54
CA PRO A 6 -7.13 -16.66 -12.49
C PRO A 6 -6.72 -15.55 -11.53
N ILE A 7 -7.66 -15.13 -10.66
CA ILE A 7 -7.45 -14.08 -9.67
C ILE A 7 -7.23 -14.69 -8.30
N ALA A 8 -6.15 -14.32 -7.67
CA ALA A 8 -5.84 -14.74 -6.31
C ALA A 8 -6.68 -13.99 -5.26
N ASN A 9 -7.17 -12.79 -5.62
CA ASN A 9 -7.90 -11.91 -4.70
C ASN A 9 -9.02 -11.18 -5.46
N VAL A 10 -10.20 -11.13 -4.86
CA VAL A 10 -11.38 -10.42 -5.42
C VAL A 10 -11.03 -8.99 -5.78
N THR A 11 -10.28 -8.31 -4.92
CA THR A 11 -9.92 -6.91 -5.12
C THR A 11 -9.11 -6.68 -6.39
N GLN A 12 -8.16 -7.58 -6.70
CA GLN A 12 -7.39 -7.52 -7.95
C GLN A 12 -8.29 -7.78 -9.18
N GLY A 13 -9.24 -8.68 -9.05
CA GLY A 13 -10.18 -8.99 -10.12
C GLY A 13 -11.15 -7.85 -10.44
N LEU A 14 -11.44 -7.01 -9.46
CA LEU A 14 -12.31 -5.84 -9.61
C LEU A 14 -11.61 -4.66 -10.26
N GLN A 15 -10.28 -4.59 -10.17
CA GLN A 15 -9.51 -3.52 -10.78
C GLN A 15 -9.70 -3.50 -12.30
N GLY A 16 -10.23 -2.39 -12.82
CA GLY A 16 -10.53 -2.23 -14.25
C GLY A 16 -11.77 -3.01 -14.76
N ALA A 17 -12.41 -3.84 -13.91
CA ALA A 17 -13.63 -4.56 -14.29
C ALA A 17 -14.90 -3.73 -14.07
N ILE A 18 -14.87 -2.80 -13.12
CA ILE A 18 -16.02 -1.96 -12.75
C ILE A 18 -15.70 -0.50 -13.04
N PRO A 19 -16.52 0.18 -13.85
CA PRO A 19 -16.34 1.61 -14.11
C PRO A 19 -16.44 2.43 -12.82
N ASN A 20 -15.58 3.43 -12.68
CA ASN A 20 -15.51 4.34 -11.53
C ASN A 20 -15.11 3.69 -10.18
N LEU A 21 -14.61 2.48 -10.20
CA LEU A 21 -13.99 1.86 -9.04
C LEU A 21 -12.47 1.96 -9.18
N ASN A 22 -11.85 2.78 -8.36
CA ASN A 22 -10.40 2.94 -8.31
C ASN A 22 -9.86 2.12 -7.14
N ILE A 23 -8.97 1.18 -7.44
CA ILE A 23 -8.33 0.32 -6.45
C ILE A 23 -6.85 0.61 -6.50
N THR A 24 -6.31 1.03 -5.36
CA THR A 24 -4.88 1.30 -5.19
C THR A 24 -4.31 0.38 -4.13
N PHE A 25 -3.09 -0.08 -4.36
CA PHE A 25 -2.33 -0.89 -3.41
C PHE A 25 -1.18 -0.05 -2.87
N ASP A 26 -1.03 -0.03 -1.56
CA ASP A 26 0.09 0.66 -0.91
C ASP A 26 1.36 -0.17 -1.05
N GLY A 27 2.22 0.28 -1.96
CA GLY A 27 3.51 -0.36 -2.24
C GLY A 27 3.43 -1.59 -3.14
N GLY A 28 4.56 -2.27 -3.29
CA GLY A 28 4.72 -3.47 -4.14
C GLY A 28 4.67 -4.79 -3.36
N SER A 29 4.24 -4.78 -2.10
CA SER A 29 4.15 -5.99 -1.29
C SER A 29 3.05 -6.93 -1.81
N PRO A 30 3.30 -8.24 -1.89
CA PRO A 30 2.27 -9.22 -2.27
C PRO A 30 1.05 -9.23 -1.34
N ASN A 31 1.24 -8.80 -0.08
CA ASN A 31 0.20 -8.74 0.95
C ASN A 31 -0.32 -7.31 1.19
N ALA A 32 -0.05 -6.38 0.26
CA ALA A 32 -0.53 -5.01 0.41
C ALA A 32 -2.05 -4.98 0.46
N THR A 33 -2.60 -4.26 1.44
CA THR A 33 -4.04 -4.02 1.55
C THR A 33 -4.49 -3.07 0.45
N ALA A 34 -5.55 -3.43 -0.23
CA ALA A 34 -6.12 -2.60 -1.27
C ALA A 34 -6.98 -1.49 -0.67
N GLN A 35 -6.78 -0.27 -1.12
CA GLN A 35 -7.67 0.85 -0.84
C GLN A 35 -8.68 0.98 -1.98
N ILE A 36 -9.95 0.95 -1.63
CA ILE A 36 -11.07 1.06 -2.58
C ILE A 36 -11.63 2.47 -2.52
N ASN A 37 -11.60 3.15 -3.66
CA ASN A 37 -12.09 4.50 -3.80
C ASN A 37 -13.04 4.61 -4.99
N VAL A 38 -14.22 5.18 -4.77
CA VAL A 38 -15.27 5.33 -5.79
C VAL A 38 -15.30 6.74 -6.37
N ARG A 39 -14.98 7.77 -5.57
CA ARG A 39 -15.11 9.19 -5.94
C ARG A 39 -13.80 9.96 -6.01
N GLY A 40 -12.67 9.29 -5.87
CA GLY A 40 -11.37 9.94 -5.70
C GLY A 40 -11.17 10.49 -4.28
N THR A 41 -10.02 11.09 -4.02
CA THR A 41 -9.70 11.73 -2.74
C THR A 41 -10.43 13.08 -2.64
N THR A 42 -11.64 13.07 -2.12
CA THR A 42 -12.47 14.27 -1.96
C THR A 42 -12.34 14.93 -0.59
N SER A 43 -11.56 14.32 0.31
CA SER A 43 -11.33 14.83 1.67
C SER A 43 -9.83 14.86 1.99
N LEU A 44 -9.38 15.92 2.65
CA LEU A 44 -8.01 16.04 3.17
C LEU A 44 -7.70 15.00 4.25
N ASN A 45 -8.72 14.52 4.96
CA ASN A 45 -8.59 13.50 6.00
C ASN A 45 -8.73 12.07 5.46
N GLY A 46 -8.73 11.90 4.13
CA GLY A 46 -8.99 10.61 3.50
C GLY A 46 -10.45 10.19 3.58
N GLY A 47 -10.76 9.02 3.11
CA GLY A 47 -12.08 8.37 3.16
C GLY A 47 -12.11 7.19 2.22
N SER A 48 -12.53 6.04 2.72
CA SER A 48 -12.76 4.83 1.93
C SER A 48 -14.23 4.66 1.61
N ALA A 49 -14.52 3.99 0.50
CA ALA A 49 -15.89 3.62 0.18
C ALA A 49 -16.45 2.67 1.23
N LEU A 50 -17.75 2.80 1.54
CA LEU A 50 -18.45 1.84 2.40
C LEU A 50 -18.67 0.54 1.61
N ILE A 51 -18.19 -0.58 2.14
CA ILE A 51 -18.33 -1.88 1.52
C ILE A 51 -19.36 -2.70 2.29
N LEU A 52 -20.35 -3.19 1.59
CA LEU A 52 -21.41 -4.03 2.15
C LEU A 52 -21.44 -5.36 1.42
N VAL A 53 -21.33 -6.44 2.17
CA VAL A 53 -21.50 -7.82 1.69
C VAL A 53 -22.82 -8.36 2.24
N ASP A 54 -23.77 -8.62 1.36
CA ASP A 54 -25.14 -9.02 1.72
C ASP A 54 -25.82 -8.10 2.77
N GLY A 55 -25.46 -6.79 2.74
CA GLY A 55 -25.98 -5.79 3.65
C GLY A 55 -25.18 -5.63 4.95
N VAL A 56 -24.14 -6.43 5.15
CA VAL A 56 -23.23 -6.32 6.32
C VAL A 56 -21.98 -5.55 5.94
N GLU A 57 -21.61 -4.56 6.74
CA GLU A 57 -20.41 -3.78 6.53
C GLU A 57 -19.15 -4.61 6.75
N THR A 58 -18.23 -4.50 5.79
CA THR A 58 -16.96 -5.23 5.80
C THR A 58 -15.85 -4.29 5.34
N ASN A 59 -14.74 -4.27 6.06
CA ASN A 59 -13.58 -3.45 5.71
C ASN A 59 -12.63 -4.16 4.74
N ASP A 60 -12.70 -5.48 4.69
CA ASP A 60 -11.81 -6.30 3.87
C ASP A 60 -12.59 -7.32 3.05
N ILE A 61 -12.49 -7.20 1.74
CA ILE A 61 -13.09 -8.14 0.78
C ILE A 61 -12.10 -9.17 0.25
N SER A 62 -10.85 -9.14 0.70
CA SER A 62 -9.82 -10.07 0.24
C SER A 62 -10.11 -11.52 0.62
N LEU A 63 -10.88 -11.71 1.69
CA LEU A 63 -11.29 -13.04 2.19
C LEU A 63 -12.48 -13.62 1.44
N LEU A 64 -13.15 -12.84 0.59
CA LEU A 64 -14.28 -13.34 -0.20
C LEU A 64 -13.77 -14.19 -1.36
N ASN A 65 -14.43 -15.33 -1.57
CA ASN A 65 -14.17 -16.13 -2.74
C ASN A 65 -14.84 -15.46 -3.97
N PRO A 66 -14.08 -15.15 -5.04
CA PRO A 66 -14.64 -14.56 -6.26
C PRO A 66 -15.81 -15.34 -6.86
N GLN A 67 -15.82 -16.63 -6.67
CA GLN A 67 -16.84 -17.53 -7.24
C GLN A 67 -18.16 -17.50 -6.49
N ASP A 68 -18.16 -17.05 -5.22
CA ASP A 68 -19.37 -16.91 -4.42
C ASP A 68 -20.10 -15.59 -4.68
N ILE A 69 -19.52 -14.70 -5.48
CA ILE A 69 -20.11 -13.42 -5.80
C ILE A 69 -21.13 -13.57 -6.94
N ALA A 70 -22.36 -13.14 -6.68
CA ALA A 70 -23.41 -13.09 -7.68
C ALA A 70 -23.38 -11.78 -8.46
N SER A 71 -23.29 -10.65 -7.75
CA SER A 71 -23.24 -9.32 -8.37
C SER A 71 -22.50 -8.32 -7.51
N ILE A 72 -21.94 -7.29 -8.16
CA ILE A 72 -21.31 -6.15 -7.51
C ILE A 72 -21.93 -4.90 -8.11
N SER A 73 -22.40 -4.00 -7.24
CA SER A 73 -22.96 -2.71 -7.61
C SER A 73 -22.23 -1.59 -6.89
N VAL A 74 -21.90 -0.52 -7.62
CA VAL A 74 -21.22 0.64 -7.07
C VAL A 74 -22.16 1.85 -7.10
N LEU A 75 -22.51 2.36 -5.92
CA LEU A 75 -23.32 3.54 -5.75
C LEU A 75 -22.41 4.77 -5.63
N LYS A 76 -22.31 5.51 -6.72
CA LYS A 76 -21.48 6.73 -6.78
C LYS A 76 -22.29 8.02 -6.55
N ASP A 77 -23.60 7.95 -6.74
CA ASP A 77 -24.47 9.13 -6.63
C ASP A 77 -24.90 9.37 -5.20
N ALA A 78 -24.93 10.64 -4.79
CA ALA A 78 -25.29 11.01 -3.42
C ALA A 78 -26.72 10.58 -3.06
N SER A 79 -27.65 10.61 -4.03
CA SER A 79 -29.04 10.20 -3.83
C SER A 79 -29.18 8.71 -3.54
N SER A 80 -28.46 7.85 -4.28
CA SER A 80 -28.49 6.41 -4.07
C SER A 80 -27.70 6.00 -2.80
N ALA A 81 -26.66 6.73 -2.47
CA ALA A 81 -25.86 6.50 -1.26
C ALA A 81 -26.51 7.02 0.03
N ALA A 82 -27.47 7.96 -0.07
CA ALA A 82 -28.12 8.58 1.08
C ALA A 82 -28.81 7.58 2.04
N VAL A 83 -29.29 6.46 1.51
CA VAL A 83 -29.92 5.39 2.30
C VAL A 83 -28.96 4.82 3.36
N TYR A 84 -27.65 4.92 3.11
CA TYR A 84 -26.58 4.39 4.00
C TYR A 84 -25.99 5.46 4.91
N GLY A 85 -26.56 6.70 4.89
CA GLY A 85 -26.18 7.79 5.77
C GLY A 85 -24.81 8.39 5.52
N ALA A 86 -24.24 9.06 6.51
CA ALA A 86 -23.00 9.81 6.41
C ALA A 86 -21.77 8.95 6.02
N ARG A 87 -21.77 7.68 6.37
CA ARG A 87 -20.67 6.75 6.01
C ARG A 87 -20.55 6.48 4.52
N ALA A 88 -21.63 6.70 3.76
CA ALA A 88 -21.67 6.53 2.33
C ALA A 88 -21.19 7.76 1.54
N ALA A 89 -20.66 8.79 2.21
CA ALA A 89 -20.21 10.03 1.58
C ALA A 89 -19.14 9.79 0.48
N PHE A 90 -18.30 8.76 0.66
CA PHE A 90 -17.24 8.39 -0.28
C PHE A 90 -17.67 7.35 -1.32
N GLY A 91 -18.96 7.01 -1.36
CA GLY A 91 -19.55 5.98 -2.21
C GLY A 91 -19.77 4.66 -1.48
N VAL A 92 -20.56 3.78 -2.09
CA VAL A 92 -20.90 2.47 -1.54
C VAL A 92 -20.64 1.39 -2.57
N VAL A 93 -20.00 0.31 -2.13
CA VAL A 93 -19.81 -0.91 -2.92
C VAL A 93 -20.69 -1.99 -2.31
N LEU A 94 -21.68 -2.44 -3.06
CA LEU A 94 -22.60 -3.51 -2.68
C LEU A 94 -22.15 -4.82 -3.34
N ILE A 95 -21.84 -5.80 -2.53
CA ILE A 95 -21.50 -7.15 -2.97
C ILE A 95 -22.64 -8.08 -2.54
N THR A 96 -23.21 -8.77 -3.51
CA THR A 96 -24.25 -9.77 -3.24
C THR A 96 -23.68 -11.14 -3.53
N THR A 97 -23.79 -12.06 -2.59
CA THR A 97 -23.34 -13.44 -2.77
C THR A 97 -24.41 -14.32 -3.42
N LYS A 98 -23.98 -15.43 -3.99
CA LYS A 98 -24.87 -16.44 -4.56
C LYS A 98 -25.69 -17.09 -3.44
N LYS A 99 -26.99 -17.07 -3.55
CA LYS A 99 -27.89 -17.71 -2.59
C LYS A 99 -28.42 -19.02 -3.15
N GLY A 100 -28.55 -20.03 -2.30
CA GLY A 100 -29.20 -21.28 -2.66
C GLY A 100 -30.69 -21.07 -2.89
N THR A 101 -31.25 -21.76 -3.87
CA THR A 101 -32.68 -21.72 -4.17
C THR A 101 -33.37 -22.93 -3.54
N LYS A 102 -34.51 -22.70 -2.89
CA LYS A 102 -35.28 -23.77 -2.26
C LYS A 102 -35.74 -24.78 -3.30
N GLY A 103 -35.40 -26.06 -3.10
CA GLY A 103 -35.76 -27.15 -4.03
C GLY A 103 -34.67 -27.48 -5.06
N GLU A 104 -33.59 -26.79 -5.09
CA GLU A 104 -32.44 -27.10 -5.94
C GLU A 104 -31.62 -28.27 -5.36
N LYS A 105 -31.07 -29.15 -6.24
CA LYS A 105 -30.18 -30.21 -5.79
C LYS A 105 -28.91 -29.63 -5.21
N VAL A 106 -28.42 -30.23 -4.13
CA VAL A 106 -27.13 -29.83 -3.52
C VAL A 106 -26.02 -29.96 -4.58
N ARG A 107 -25.37 -28.87 -4.88
CA ARG A 107 -24.19 -28.82 -5.75
C ARG A 107 -22.96 -28.53 -4.85
N VAL A 108 -21.99 -29.41 -4.94
CA VAL A 108 -20.70 -29.22 -4.27
C VAL A 108 -19.69 -28.83 -5.35
N ASN A 109 -19.21 -27.60 -5.29
CA ASN A 109 -18.14 -27.15 -6.16
C ASN A 109 -16.87 -27.04 -5.32
N TYR A 110 -15.81 -27.70 -5.74
CA TYR A 110 -14.49 -27.57 -5.16
C TYR A 110 -13.59 -26.85 -6.15
N ASN A 111 -13.12 -25.68 -5.76
CA ASN A 111 -12.15 -24.90 -6.52
C ASN A 111 -10.91 -24.70 -5.69
N ASN A 112 -9.77 -24.92 -6.29
CA ASN A 112 -8.48 -24.72 -5.67
C ASN A 112 -7.61 -23.85 -6.59
N ASN A 113 -7.04 -22.79 -6.03
CA ASN A 113 -6.13 -21.89 -6.73
C ASN A 113 -4.82 -21.80 -5.97
N PHE A 114 -3.74 -22.22 -6.63
CA PHE A 114 -2.37 -22.01 -6.13
C PHE A 114 -1.77 -20.81 -6.84
N SER A 115 -1.45 -19.78 -6.10
CA SER A 115 -0.79 -18.59 -6.65
C SER A 115 0.51 -18.30 -5.92
N TRP A 116 1.52 -17.90 -6.69
CA TRP A 116 2.80 -17.43 -6.18
C TRP A 116 2.97 -15.98 -6.58
N SER A 117 3.19 -15.12 -5.60
CA SER A 117 3.44 -13.71 -5.83
C SER A 117 4.89 -13.39 -5.46
N SER A 118 5.58 -12.71 -6.34
CA SER A 118 6.91 -12.16 -6.08
C SER A 118 6.91 -10.66 -6.34
N PRO A 119 7.66 -9.87 -5.54
CA PRO A 119 7.76 -8.43 -5.80
C PRO A 119 8.40 -8.21 -7.18
N SER A 120 7.76 -7.42 -8.02
CA SER A 120 8.26 -7.08 -9.36
C SER A 120 9.48 -6.19 -9.32
N ARG A 121 9.64 -5.42 -8.24
CA ARG A 121 10.77 -4.55 -8.00
C ARG A 121 11.03 -4.46 -6.50
N LEU A 122 12.23 -4.80 -6.09
CA LEU A 122 12.70 -4.53 -4.74
C LEU A 122 13.29 -3.12 -4.71
N PRO A 123 13.02 -2.32 -3.65
CA PRO A 123 13.70 -1.04 -3.49
C PRO A 123 15.21 -1.30 -3.35
N GLU A 124 15.99 -0.63 -4.16
CA GLU A 124 17.44 -0.63 -3.99
C GLU A 124 17.81 0.28 -2.81
N GLY A 125 18.56 -0.27 -1.86
CA GLY A 125 19.15 0.52 -0.79
C GLY A 125 20.16 1.51 -1.38
N ILE A 126 20.07 2.75 -0.98
CA ILE A 126 21.10 3.75 -1.28
C ILE A 126 22.18 3.74 -0.21
N ASN A 127 23.42 4.01 -0.59
CA ASN A 127 24.51 4.11 0.38
C ASN A 127 24.36 5.39 1.24
N SER A 128 25.03 5.41 2.40
CA SER A 128 24.96 6.50 3.37
C SER A 128 25.32 7.86 2.77
N SER A 129 26.29 7.93 1.86
CA SER A 129 26.67 9.16 1.19
C SER A 129 25.51 9.75 0.39
N LYS A 130 24.90 8.98 -0.49
CA LYS A 130 23.74 9.43 -1.29
C LYS A 130 22.56 9.83 -0.42
N TRP A 131 22.31 9.07 0.66
CA TRP A 131 21.22 9.37 1.59
C TRP A 131 21.41 10.71 2.30
N ILE A 132 22.59 10.94 2.86
CA ILE A 132 22.92 12.20 3.57
C ILE A 132 22.87 13.41 2.63
N HIS A 133 23.41 13.28 1.42
CA HIS A 133 23.32 14.36 0.44
C HIS A 133 21.86 14.68 0.08
N ALA A 134 21.02 13.66 -0.08
CA ALA A 134 19.60 13.84 -0.38
C ALA A 134 18.85 14.54 0.77
N ILE A 135 19.11 14.15 2.03
CA ILE A 135 18.50 14.78 3.21
C ILE A 135 18.97 16.22 3.37
N ASN A 136 20.28 16.48 3.25
CA ASN A 136 20.80 17.85 3.32
C ASN A 136 20.21 18.73 2.22
N GLN A 137 20.08 18.23 1.00
CA GLN A 137 19.45 18.96 -0.08
C GLN A 137 17.97 19.24 0.19
N ALA A 138 17.25 18.27 0.76
CA ALA A 138 15.85 18.45 1.16
C ALA A 138 15.70 19.52 2.25
N SER A 139 16.59 19.51 3.25
CA SER A 139 16.63 20.52 4.31
C SER A 139 16.89 21.92 3.74
N VAL A 140 17.86 22.07 2.85
CA VAL A 140 18.15 23.36 2.18
C VAL A 140 16.96 23.82 1.35
N ASN A 141 16.33 22.94 0.60
CA ASN A 141 15.14 23.26 -0.22
C ASN A 141 13.94 23.73 0.63
N SER A 142 13.87 23.28 1.89
CA SER A 142 12.83 23.72 2.85
C SER A 142 13.23 24.97 3.65
N GLY A 143 14.37 25.60 3.35
CA GLY A 143 14.85 26.82 3.98
C GLY A 143 15.74 26.60 5.21
N GLY A 144 16.19 25.35 5.45
CA GLY A 144 17.19 25.00 6.46
C GLY A 144 18.62 25.14 5.96
N ASN A 145 19.57 24.89 6.85
CA ASN A 145 21.02 24.97 6.55
C ASN A 145 21.66 23.59 6.29
N GLY A 146 20.84 22.53 6.15
CA GLY A 146 21.28 21.15 6.15
C GLY A 146 21.17 20.51 7.54
N ASP A 147 20.79 19.24 7.57
CA ASP A 147 20.60 18.51 8.83
C ASP A 147 21.92 17.89 9.35
N PHE A 148 22.89 17.74 8.47
CA PHE A 148 24.19 17.15 8.77
C PHE A 148 25.31 18.14 8.46
N SER A 149 26.32 18.19 9.35
CA SER A 149 27.48 19.05 9.16
C SER A 149 28.32 18.61 7.96
N THR A 150 28.99 19.56 7.32
CA THR A 150 29.91 19.33 6.19
C THR A 150 31.01 18.34 6.58
N GLU A 151 31.52 18.41 7.79
CA GLU A 151 32.57 17.53 8.30
C GLU A 151 32.12 16.07 8.37
N LEU A 152 30.86 15.83 8.80
CA LEU A 152 30.28 14.50 8.84
C LEU A 152 30.07 13.95 7.42
N VAL A 153 29.58 14.76 6.50
CA VAL A 153 29.38 14.38 5.10
C VAL A 153 30.71 13.95 4.46
N GLU A 154 31.75 14.75 4.64
CA GLU A 154 33.10 14.43 4.14
C GLU A 154 33.69 13.16 4.78
N ALA A 155 33.45 12.94 6.07
CA ALA A 155 33.88 11.72 6.76
C ALA A 155 33.21 10.47 6.20
N ILE A 156 31.91 10.55 5.88
CA ILE A 156 31.16 9.46 5.27
C ILE A 156 31.61 9.20 3.84
N ASP A 157 31.84 10.24 3.07
CA ASP A 157 32.33 10.11 1.69
C ASP A 157 33.72 9.47 1.65
N ARG A 158 34.61 9.86 2.56
CA ARG A 158 35.93 9.22 2.73
C ARG A 158 35.82 7.76 3.12
N TYR A 159 34.96 7.45 4.12
CA TYR A 159 34.74 6.07 4.53
C TYR A 159 34.15 5.21 3.41
N ASN A 160 33.16 5.71 2.68
CA ASN A 160 32.57 4.98 1.55
C ASN A 160 33.54 4.75 0.38
N SER A 161 34.49 5.67 0.18
CA SER A 161 35.50 5.54 -0.86
C SER A 161 36.59 4.51 -0.52
N ASP A 162 36.99 4.44 0.74
CA ASP A 162 38.01 3.51 1.22
C ASP A 162 37.74 3.11 2.68
N PRO A 163 36.90 2.08 2.90
CA PRO A 163 36.52 1.64 4.25
C PRO A 163 37.68 1.01 5.05
N VAL A 164 38.74 0.60 4.37
CA VAL A 164 39.89 -0.07 5.02
C VAL A 164 40.82 0.93 5.71
N ASN A 165 41.05 2.08 5.06
CA ASN A 165 42.00 3.06 5.53
C ASN A 165 41.36 4.23 6.28
N ASN A 166 40.04 4.34 6.28
CA ASN A 166 39.32 5.39 6.99
C ASN A 166 38.56 4.84 8.20
N PRO A 167 38.47 5.62 9.30
CA PRO A 167 37.78 5.16 10.49
C PRO A 167 36.27 5.02 10.25
N SER A 168 35.68 4.00 10.84
CA SER A 168 34.22 3.75 10.81
C SER A 168 33.45 4.61 11.83
N VAL A 169 34.14 5.46 12.56
CA VAL A 169 33.57 6.32 13.62
C VAL A 169 33.96 7.76 13.38
N PHE A 170 33.01 8.65 13.45
CA PHE A 170 33.19 10.09 13.45
C PHE A 170 32.99 10.62 14.87
N ILE A 171 33.87 11.52 15.30
CA ILE A 171 33.74 12.21 16.59
C ILE A 171 33.39 13.65 16.27
N ASP A 172 32.23 14.12 16.72
CA ASP A 172 31.81 15.49 16.53
C ASP A 172 32.56 16.46 17.43
N GLN A 173 32.40 17.77 17.22
CA GLN A 173 33.05 18.83 18.01
C GLN A 173 32.64 18.79 19.50
N THR A 174 31.58 18.07 19.86
CA THR A 174 31.12 17.87 21.24
C THR A 174 31.71 16.62 21.89
N GLY A 175 32.51 15.85 21.14
CA GLY A 175 33.10 14.60 21.61
C GLY A 175 32.14 13.39 21.52
N LYS A 176 31.01 13.52 20.84
CA LYS A 176 30.05 12.45 20.67
C LYS A 176 30.49 11.53 19.53
N TYR A 177 30.45 10.23 19.78
CA TYR A 177 30.75 9.19 18.79
C TYR A 177 29.56 8.92 17.91
N LEU A 178 29.76 8.99 16.59
CA LEU A 178 28.79 8.62 15.56
C LEU A 178 29.37 7.48 14.74
N SER A 179 28.69 6.35 14.70
CA SER A 179 29.10 5.21 13.87
C SER A 179 28.69 5.44 12.42
N LEU A 180 29.64 5.46 11.50
CA LEU A 180 29.40 5.65 10.07
C LEU A 180 28.80 4.36 9.43
N ILE A 181 28.98 3.21 10.06
CA ILE A 181 28.44 1.93 9.59
C ILE A 181 26.93 1.86 9.76
N HIS A 182 26.39 2.37 10.87
CA HIS A 182 24.96 2.35 11.16
C HIS A 182 24.14 3.33 10.32
N ILE A 183 24.79 4.34 9.76
CA ILE A 183 24.16 5.30 8.82
C ILE A 183 24.02 4.65 7.43
N SER A 184 24.85 3.64 7.12
CA SER A 184 24.83 2.97 5.82
C SER A 184 23.82 1.83 5.70
N GLU A 185 23.28 1.32 6.83
CA GLU A 185 22.17 0.38 6.77
C GLU A 185 20.85 1.16 6.71
N PRO A 186 20.08 1.07 5.60
CA PRO A 186 18.70 1.51 5.63
C PRO A 186 18.03 0.73 6.76
N THR A 187 17.50 1.47 7.74
CA THR A 187 16.69 0.88 8.80
C THR A 187 15.72 -0.10 8.16
N ARG A 188 15.87 -1.39 8.47
CA ARG A 188 14.92 -2.41 8.04
C ARG A 188 13.55 -1.89 8.41
N PRO A 189 12.60 -1.77 7.47
CA PRO A 189 11.23 -1.50 7.86
C PRO A 189 10.81 -2.61 8.83
N ILE A 190 10.49 -2.17 10.01
CA ILE A 190 9.90 -3.03 11.05
C ILE A 190 8.55 -3.50 10.53
#